data_926c8f6bb7d933a5ed38252624a552a0
#
_entry.id   926c8f6bb7d933a5ed38252624a552a0
#
_cell.length_a   1.000
_cell.length_b   1.000
_cell.length_c   1.000
_cell.angle_alpha   90.00
_cell.angle_beta   90.00
_cell.angle_gamma   90.00
#
_symmetry.space_group_name_H-M   'P 1'
#
loop_
_entity.id
_entity.type
_entity.pdbx_description
1 polymer ?
#
loop_
_entity_poly.entity_id
_entity_poly.type
_entity_poly.pdbx_seq_one_letter_code
_entity_poly.pdbx_strand_id
1 'polypeptide(L)'
;MHPKLIIAVLVITAVTLGFFSLRTHQVTKADAQKVVEIISGDKAKTQSYCDMTKLDEQIKQAKEKKDSKTVNELSQKLDLLEERLGPEYVALIDGLEDIDPKSDVAQQIESILDDLYDHLCGG
;
A
#
# COMPACT_ATOMS: atom_id res chain seq x y z
N MET A 1 35.14 -28.17 -15.07
CA MET A 1 34.09 -27.69 -15.96
C MET A 1 32.89 -27.19 -15.18
N HIS A 2 32.28 -28.10 -14.48
CA HIS A 2 31.09 -27.77 -13.70
C HIS A 2 31.33 -26.80 -12.53
N PRO A 3 32.50 -26.82 -11.87
CA PRO A 3 32.75 -25.89 -10.78
C PRO A 3 32.66 -24.44 -11.19
N LYS A 4 33.03 -24.12 -12.42
CA LYS A 4 32.95 -22.75 -12.89
C LYS A 4 31.52 -22.25 -13.00
N LEU A 5 30.62 -23.12 -13.45
CA LEU A 5 29.21 -22.79 -13.55
C LEU A 5 28.59 -22.57 -12.17
N ILE A 6 29.00 -23.44 -11.22
CA ILE A 6 28.52 -23.31 -9.86
C ILE A 6 28.95 -22.01 -9.24
N ILE A 7 30.18 -21.59 -9.49
CA ILE A 7 30.69 -20.32 -8.99
C ILE A 7 29.89 -19.16 -9.54
N ALA A 8 29.58 -19.20 -10.85
CA ALA A 8 28.80 -18.18 -11.48
C ALA A 8 27.42 -18.04 -10.86
N VAL A 9 26.80 -19.18 -10.57
CA VAL A 9 25.48 -19.20 -9.91
C VAL A 9 25.56 -18.57 -8.54
N LEU A 10 26.61 -18.89 -7.78
CA LEU A 10 26.79 -18.32 -6.46
C LEU A 10 26.94 -16.80 -6.50
N VAL A 11 27.68 -16.30 -7.49
CA VAL A 11 27.84 -14.86 -7.64
C VAL A 11 26.50 -14.18 -7.92
N ILE A 12 25.71 -14.76 -8.81
CA ILE A 12 24.39 -14.24 -9.13
C ILE A 12 23.50 -14.23 -7.89
N THR A 13 23.57 -15.32 -7.11
CA THR A 13 22.79 -15.43 -5.89
C THR A 13 23.17 -14.33 -4.90
N ALA A 14 24.46 -14.06 -4.75
CA ALA A 14 24.91 -13.02 -3.85
C ALA A 14 24.39 -11.65 -4.25
N VAL A 15 24.43 -11.35 -5.54
CA VAL A 15 23.90 -10.08 -6.06
C VAL A 15 22.40 -9.97 -5.78
N THR A 16 21.69 -11.06 -6.01
CA THR A 16 20.26 -11.09 -5.75
C THR A 16 19.94 -10.82 -4.28
N LEU A 17 20.71 -11.42 -3.39
CA LEU A 17 20.51 -11.21 -1.96
C LEU A 17 20.77 -9.77 -1.56
N GLY A 18 21.80 -9.17 -2.11
CA GLY A 18 22.10 -7.76 -1.85
C GLY A 18 20.98 -6.85 -2.32
N PHE A 19 20.48 -7.11 -3.50
CA PHE A 19 19.38 -6.34 -4.04
C PHE A 19 18.11 -6.56 -3.23
N PHE A 20 17.84 -7.78 -2.84
CA PHE A 20 16.68 -8.11 -2.03
C PHE A 20 16.73 -7.39 -0.67
N SER A 21 17.91 -7.28 -0.08
CA SER A 21 18.06 -6.57 1.19
C SER A 21 17.62 -5.13 1.11
N LEU A 22 17.88 -4.46 -0.02
CA LEU A 22 17.43 -3.09 -0.22
C LEU A 22 15.92 -2.96 -0.27
N ARG A 23 15.24 -4.04 -0.64
CA ARG A 23 13.80 -4.05 -0.78
C ARG A 23 13.09 -4.42 0.53
N THR A 24 13.84 -4.78 1.55
CA THR A 24 13.25 -5.21 2.81
C THR A 24 12.97 -4.06 3.76
N HIS A 25 12.96 -2.84 3.25
CA HIS A 25 12.58 -1.70 4.06
C HIS A 25 11.15 -1.92 4.56
N GLN A 26 11.01 -2.12 5.85
CA GLN A 26 9.70 -2.33 6.45
C GLN A 26 9.02 -0.99 6.68
N VAL A 27 7.73 -0.96 6.45
CA VAL A 27 6.95 0.24 6.75
C VAL A 27 6.95 0.48 8.25
N THR A 28 6.95 1.74 8.63
CA THR A 28 6.99 2.16 10.02
C THR A 28 5.87 3.16 10.29
N LYS A 29 5.66 3.44 11.57
CA LYS A 29 4.74 4.48 11.99
C LYS A 29 5.14 5.84 11.39
N ALA A 30 6.44 6.11 11.28
CA ALA A 30 6.93 7.35 10.68
C ALA A 30 6.54 7.47 9.20
N ASP A 31 6.54 6.36 8.47
CA ASP A 31 6.09 6.34 7.07
C ASP A 31 4.61 6.72 6.97
N ALA A 32 3.79 6.20 7.86
CA ALA A 32 2.37 6.53 7.90
C ALA A 32 2.15 8.01 8.24
N GLN A 33 2.91 8.55 9.18
CA GLN A 33 2.81 9.96 9.54
C GLN A 33 3.19 10.87 8.39
N LYS A 34 4.20 10.48 7.62
CA LYS A 34 4.59 11.23 6.42
C LYS A 34 3.46 11.25 5.39
N VAL A 35 2.81 10.12 5.19
CA VAL A 35 1.66 10.03 4.27
C VAL A 35 0.52 10.93 4.77
N VAL A 36 0.26 10.96 6.08
CA VAL A 36 -0.75 11.84 6.66
C VAL A 36 -0.46 13.30 6.33
N GLU A 37 0.78 13.73 6.47
CA GLU A 37 1.17 15.10 6.14
C GLU A 37 0.96 15.42 4.66
N ILE A 38 1.33 14.49 3.79
CA ILE A 38 1.19 14.66 2.34
C ILE A 38 -0.28 14.81 1.96
N ILE A 39 -1.13 13.93 2.46
CA ILE A 39 -2.55 13.93 2.12
C ILE A 39 -3.24 15.17 2.72
N SER A 40 -2.98 15.46 3.98
CA SER A 40 -3.61 16.58 4.68
C SER A 40 -3.23 17.93 4.09
N GLY A 41 -2.03 18.02 3.52
CA GLY A 41 -1.53 19.27 2.95
C GLY A 41 -2.01 19.56 1.53
N ASP A 42 -2.76 18.65 0.90
CA ASP A 42 -3.18 18.79 -0.49
C ASP A 42 -4.67 18.46 -0.60
N LYS A 43 -5.47 19.44 -1.00
CA LYS A 43 -6.92 19.25 -1.10
C LYS A 43 -7.31 18.17 -2.10
N ALA A 44 -6.60 18.10 -3.21
CA ALA A 44 -6.89 17.08 -4.23
C ALA A 44 -6.60 15.67 -3.70
N LYS A 45 -5.53 15.51 -2.94
CA LYS A 45 -5.21 14.23 -2.31
C LYS A 45 -6.19 13.87 -1.21
N THR A 46 -6.61 14.86 -0.41
CA THR A 46 -7.64 14.64 0.59
C THR A 46 -8.93 14.12 -0.06
N GLN A 47 -9.34 14.75 -1.15
CA GLN A 47 -10.54 14.31 -1.87
C GLN A 47 -10.37 12.91 -2.41
N SER A 48 -9.22 12.61 -3.00
CA SER A 48 -8.94 11.27 -3.52
C SER A 48 -8.96 10.22 -2.41
N TYR A 49 -8.42 10.55 -1.26
CA TYR A 49 -8.41 9.64 -0.11
C TYR A 49 -9.83 9.33 0.36
N CYS A 50 -10.67 10.35 0.47
CA CYS A 50 -12.07 10.18 0.86
C CYS A 50 -12.86 9.38 -0.18
N ASP A 51 -12.60 9.63 -1.46
CA ASP A 51 -13.26 8.90 -2.53
C ASP A 51 -12.84 7.42 -2.54
N MET A 52 -11.58 7.14 -2.23
CA MET A 52 -11.08 5.76 -2.13
C MET A 52 -11.82 4.95 -1.08
N THR A 53 -12.06 5.54 0.08
CA THR A 53 -12.75 4.82 1.15
C THR A 53 -14.19 4.50 0.76
N LYS A 54 -14.83 5.39 0.00
CA LYS A 54 -16.18 5.12 -0.54
C LYS A 54 -16.15 4.00 -1.56
N LEU A 55 -15.13 3.98 -2.43
CA LEU A 55 -14.99 2.91 -3.41
C LEU A 55 -14.73 1.56 -2.75
N ASP A 56 -13.92 1.53 -1.69
CA ASP A 56 -13.69 0.30 -0.94
C ASP A 56 -15.00 -0.29 -0.42
N GLU A 57 -15.86 0.55 0.11
CA GLU A 57 -17.15 0.11 0.61
C GLU A 57 -18.02 -0.45 -0.53
N GLN A 58 -18.04 0.25 -1.65
CA GLN A 58 -18.81 -0.19 -2.82
C GLN A 58 -18.26 -1.51 -3.39
N ILE A 59 -16.95 -1.68 -3.39
CA ILE A 59 -16.32 -2.93 -3.82
C ILE A 59 -16.74 -4.08 -2.91
N LYS A 60 -16.74 -3.84 -1.61
CA LYS A 60 -17.18 -4.83 -0.63
C LYS A 60 -18.61 -5.28 -0.91
N GLN A 61 -19.50 -4.32 -1.13
CA GLN A 61 -20.90 -4.62 -1.44
C GLN A 61 -21.04 -5.39 -2.74
N ALA A 62 -20.28 -5.02 -3.78
CA ALA A 62 -20.31 -5.73 -5.05
C ALA A 62 -19.80 -7.16 -4.92
N LYS A 63 -18.79 -7.39 -4.09
CA LYS A 63 -18.28 -8.73 -3.80
C LYS A 63 -19.33 -9.60 -3.12
N GLU A 64 -20.06 -9.02 -2.18
CA GLU A 64 -21.14 -9.73 -1.49
C GLU A 64 -22.24 -10.15 -2.47
N LYS A 65 -22.51 -9.33 -3.46
CA LYS A 65 -23.50 -9.62 -4.49
C LYS A 65 -22.93 -10.47 -5.62
N LYS A 66 -21.65 -10.81 -5.56
CA LYS A 66 -20.94 -11.59 -6.59
C LYS A 66 -20.96 -10.92 -7.96
N ASP A 67 -20.97 -9.60 -7.97
CA ASP A 67 -20.98 -8.79 -9.19
C ASP A 67 -19.55 -8.49 -9.63
N SER A 68 -18.94 -9.44 -10.32
CA SER A 68 -17.54 -9.35 -10.73
C SER A 68 -17.26 -8.18 -11.67
N LYS A 69 -18.21 -7.84 -12.52
CA LYS A 69 -18.03 -6.73 -13.45
C LYS A 69 -17.89 -5.41 -12.69
N THR A 70 -18.78 -5.17 -11.74
CA THR A 70 -18.74 -3.95 -10.93
C THR A 70 -17.47 -3.92 -10.07
N VAL A 71 -17.06 -5.06 -9.49
CA VAL A 71 -15.81 -5.13 -8.73
C VAL A 71 -14.62 -4.69 -9.59
N ASN A 72 -14.55 -5.18 -10.83
CA ASN A 72 -13.44 -4.82 -11.72
C ASN A 72 -13.45 -3.34 -12.08
N GLU A 73 -14.62 -2.80 -12.39
CA GLU A 73 -14.74 -1.38 -12.74
C GLU A 73 -14.34 -0.47 -11.58
N LEU A 74 -14.81 -0.79 -10.37
CA LEU A 74 -14.51 -0.01 -9.18
C LEU A 74 -13.04 -0.15 -8.78
N SER A 75 -12.47 -1.34 -8.95
CA SER A 75 -11.06 -1.57 -8.66
C SER A 75 -10.16 -0.74 -9.55
N GLN A 76 -10.50 -0.57 -10.82
CA GLN A 76 -9.74 0.28 -11.73
C GLN A 76 -9.79 1.74 -11.29
N LYS A 77 -10.96 2.20 -10.85
CA LYS A 77 -11.08 3.56 -10.30
C LYS A 77 -10.25 3.75 -9.04
N LEU A 78 -10.25 2.73 -8.19
CA LEU A 78 -9.45 2.74 -6.97
C LEU A 78 -7.97 2.89 -7.28
N ASP A 79 -7.47 2.12 -8.25
CA ASP A 79 -6.06 2.20 -8.67
C ASP A 79 -5.69 3.60 -9.13
N LEU A 80 -6.57 4.26 -9.88
CA LEU A 80 -6.32 5.63 -10.33
C LEU A 80 -6.24 6.61 -9.17
N LEU A 81 -7.10 6.44 -8.16
CA LEU A 81 -7.07 7.30 -6.98
C LEU A 81 -5.81 7.06 -6.16
N GLU A 82 -5.37 5.82 -6.05
CA GLU A 82 -4.12 5.50 -5.36
C GLU A 82 -2.93 6.20 -6.02
N GLU A 83 -2.88 6.20 -7.34
CA GLU A 83 -1.83 6.89 -8.08
C GLU A 83 -1.84 8.39 -7.78
N ARG A 84 -3.01 8.98 -7.65
CA ARG A 84 -3.14 10.41 -7.34
C ARG A 84 -2.64 10.75 -5.94
N LEU A 85 -2.72 9.79 -5.02
CA LEU A 85 -2.21 9.99 -3.67
C LEU A 85 -0.68 10.02 -3.63
N GLY A 86 -0.04 9.42 -4.63
CA GLY A 86 1.39 9.52 -4.78
C GLY A 86 2.15 8.27 -4.36
N PRO A 87 3.45 8.22 -4.69
CA PRO A 87 4.25 7.01 -4.45
C PRO A 87 4.42 6.66 -2.98
N GLU A 88 4.41 7.64 -2.09
CA GLU A 88 4.56 7.40 -0.66
C GLU A 88 3.37 6.61 -0.12
N TYR A 89 2.17 6.95 -0.56
CA TYR A 89 0.97 6.22 -0.16
C TYR A 89 1.00 4.79 -0.71
N VAL A 90 1.32 4.64 -1.99
CA VAL A 90 1.39 3.33 -2.63
C VAL A 90 2.42 2.45 -1.93
N ALA A 91 3.59 2.99 -1.62
CA ALA A 91 4.63 2.26 -0.91
C ALA A 91 4.18 1.83 0.49
N LEU A 92 3.44 2.68 1.18
CA LEU A 92 2.91 2.37 2.50
C LEU A 92 1.93 1.19 2.43
N ILE A 93 1.00 1.22 1.49
CA ILE A 93 0.01 0.16 1.34
C ILE A 93 0.68 -1.16 0.93
N ASP A 94 1.61 -1.11 -0.02
CA ASP A 94 2.35 -2.30 -0.44
C ASP A 94 3.12 -2.90 0.73
N GLY A 95 3.75 -2.05 1.55
CA GLY A 95 4.47 -2.51 2.72
C GLY A 95 3.56 -3.13 3.77
N LEU A 96 2.34 -2.60 3.93
CA LEU A 96 1.36 -3.17 4.85
C LEU A 96 0.94 -4.58 4.43
N GLU A 97 0.85 -4.84 3.14
CA GLU A 97 0.50 -6.16 2.64
C GLU A 97 1.58 -7.20 2.95
N ASP A 98 2.83 -6.75 3.09
CA ASP A 98 3.97 -7.62 3.32
C ASP A 98 4.21 -7.96 4.79
N ILE A 99 3.54 -7.27 5.72
CA ILE A 99 3.72 -7.51 7.15
C ILE A 99 2.49 -8.19 7.73
N ASP A 100 2.67 -8.80 8.90
CA ASP A 100 1.58 -9.45 9.62
C ASP A 100 0.54 -8.41 10.03
N PRO A 101 -0.71 -8.55 9.58
CA PRO A 101 -1.75 -7.59 9.97
C PRO A 101 -2.03 -7.53 11.46
N LYS A 102 -1.59 -8.54 12.20
CA LYS A 102 -1.75 -8.56 13.66
C LYS A 102 -0.58 -7.93 14.39
N SER A 103 0.48 -7.56 13.66
CA SER A 103 1.64 -6.93 14.28
C SER A 103 1.29 -5.55 14.85
N ASP A 104 2.06 -5.12 15.85
CA ASP A 104 1.85 -3.81 16.46
C ASP A 104 2.00 -2.68 15.43
N VAL A 105 2.99 -2.80 14.54
CA VAL A 105 3.24 -1.80 13.51
C VAL A 105 2.03 -1.69 12.57
N ALA A 106 1.51 -2.81 12.11
CA ALA A 106 0.34 -2.80 11.21
C ALA A 106 -0.86 -2.15 11.89
N GLN A 107 -1.12 -2.48 13.13
CA GLN A 107 -2.23 -1.91 13.87
C GLN A 107 -2.07 -0.42 14.10
N GLN A 108 -0.85 0.03 14.40
CA GLN A 108 -0.58 1.45 14.56
C GLN A 108 -0.79 2.22 13.26
N ILE A 109 -0.34 1.67 12.14
CA ILE A 109 -0.51 2.31 10.84
C ILE A 109 -1.98 2.38 10.45
N GLU A 110 -2.72 1.29 10.63
CA GLU A 110 -4.14 1.27 10.35
C GLU A 110 -4.90 2.28 11.20
N SER A 111 -4.54 2.39 12.47
CA SER A 111 -5.14 3.37 13.37
C SER A 111 -4.87 4.80 12.91
N ILE A 112 -3.65 5.07 12.45
CA ILE A 112 -3.29 6.39 11.93
C ILE A 112 -4.12 6.73 10.70
N LEU A 113 -4.30 5.78 9.80
CA LEU A 113 -5.09 5.99 8.58
C LEU A 113 -6.58 6.14 8.89
N ASP A 114 -7.09 5.39 9.85
CA ASP A 114 -8.49 5.51 10.28
C ASP A 114 -8.74 6.88 10.91
N ASP A 115 -7.83 7.35 11.76
CA ASP A 115 -7.92 8.67 12.36
C ASP A 115 -7.90 9.76 11.28
N LEU A 116 -7.05 9.58 10.27
CA LEU A 116 -6.98 10.50 9.15
C LEU A 116 -8.32 10.56 8.42
N TYR A 117 -8.91 9.40 8.16
CA TYR A 117 -10.22 9.33 7.51
C TYR A 117 -11.29 10.07 8.32
N ASP A 118 -11.35 9.80 9.61
CA ASP A 118 -12.32 10.45 10.48
C ASP A 118 -12.13 11.96 10.48
N HIS A 119 -10.89 12.41 10.51
CA HIS A 119 -10.57 13.85 10.56
C HIS A 119 -10.90 14.55 9.24
N LEU A 120 -10.59 13.94 8.11
CA LEU A 120 -10.72 14.57 6.79
C LEU A 120 -12.05 14.30 6.12
N CYS A 121 -12.64 13.14 6.35
CA CYS A 121 -13.79 12.66 5.57
C CYS A 121 -15.03 12.40 6.42
N GLY A 122 -14.84 12.12 7.68
CA GLY A 122 -15.93 11.73 8.57
C GLY A 122 -16.64 12.91 9.23
N GLY A 123 -16.03 14.08 9.06
CA GLY A 123 -16.55 15.30 9.62
C GLY A 123 -17.95 15.58 9.25
#